data_044a982dfd05cf0f66fe5b72a06dea7a
#
_entry.id   044a982dfd05cf0f66fe5b72a06dea7a
#
_cell.length_a   1.000
_cell.length_b   1.000
_cell.length_c   1.000
_cell.angle_alpha   90.00
_cell.angle_beta   90.00
_cell.angle_gamma   90.00
#
_symmetry.space_group_name_H-M   'P 1'
#
loop_
_entity.id
_entity.type
_entity.pdbx_description
1 polymer ?
#
loop_
_entity_poly.entity_id
_entity_poly.type
_entity_poly.pdbx_seq_one_letter_code
_entity_poly.pdbx_strand_id
1 'polypeptide(L)'
;MFAAPTPLPDDAAALRLIVHAALAEIARLQGLIAGLQRHRFGRRSERLDDAEVRQGLEELQQSVAEQSARVEAAAGNTPPADPPRRNRGALPAHLPRIEVMVDIDAKACPDCGGARHVIGEDRAEMLDYTPASFRVRVIRRPKYGCRGCEGAVVQAPAPERPVDGGMATEALIAHVLISKYSDHLPLYRQSQMLARHGVELDRSTLCDWVGRACWWLEPLHATMLSTVLASPRVFADDTTLPVLDPGQGKTKTGRLWCYAADNRPWAGPGHPVVAYLYSEDRKGTHPAAHLKGFAGLLQVDGYTGFNRVLTDAAGEAPQLAFCWAHTRRKFYDVHVATAAPLATEALRRIAALYEIEADIRGQTASERQRARQTRSRPLVEEMHTWLSETLGRISGGSALAKASRYALKHWSGLVLFLDDGRLELDTNTVERAIRPITLGRKNALFAGADSGGRHWAIVASLIQTAKLNDVEPLAWLTDVLERIVSGRTKQNALDTLLPWNWAAQKEAEMADTG
;
A
#
# COMPACT_ATOMS: atom_id res chain seq x y z
N MET A 1 21.01 16.57 30.22
CA MET A 1 22.46 16.79 30.06
C MET A 1 22.76 16.54 28.60
N PHE A 2 23.00 17.57 27.81
CA PHE A 2 23.36 17.40 26.41
C PHE A 2 24.79 16.85 26.36
N ALA A 3 25.01 15.78 25.57
CA ALA A 3 26.34 15.28 25.31
C ALA A 3 27.19 16.38 24.67
N ALA A 4 28.46 16.48 25.02
CA ALA A 4 29.38 17.46 24.42
C ALA A 4 29.38 17.26 22.92
N PRO A 5 29.34 18.35 22.13
CA PRO A 5 29.30 18.24 20.68
C PRO A 5 30.58 17.55 20.18
N THR A 6 30.41 16.52 19.37
CA THR A 6 31.51 15.94 18.59
C THR A 6 32.16 17.05 17.78
N PRO A 7 33.50 17.16 17.72
CA PRO A 7 34.16 18.22 16.94
C PRO A 7 33.70 18.16 15.50
N LEU A 8 33.31 19.31 14.97
CA LEU A 8 32.86 19.44 13.58
C LEU A 8 34.05 19.16 12.64
N PRO A 9 33.84 18.46 11.53
CA PRO A 9 34.88 18.22 10.56
C PRO A 9 35.33 19.54 9.91
N ASP A 10 36.63 19.68 9.66
CA ASP A 10 37.22 20.87 9.03
C ASP A 10 36.96 20.95 7.51
N ASP A 11 36.38 19.89 6.93
CA ASP A 11 36.09 19.83 5.50
C ASP A 11 34.74 20.53 5.16
N ALA A 12 34.79 21.51 4.25
CA ALA A 12 33.64 22.28 3.81
C ALA A 12 32.52 21.44 3.15
N ALA A 13 32.85 20.28 2.56
CA ALA A 13 31.86 19.38 1.97
C ALA A 13 31.11 18.59 3.06
N ALA A 14 31.83 18.10 4.06
CA ALA A 14 31.26 17.42 5.23
C ALA A 14 30.40 18.38 6.06
N LEU A 15 30.84 19.62 6.26
CA LEU A 15 30.04 20.67 6.92
C LEU A 15 28.75 20.99 6.18
N ARG A 16 28.76 21.09 4.85
CA ARG A 16 27.55 21.31 4.05
C ARG A 16 26.56 20.15 4.18
N LEU A 17 27.01 18.90 4.20
CA LEU A 17 26.18 17.73 4.43
C LEU A 17 25.51 17.77 5.80
N ILE A 18 26.25 18.11 6.85
CA ILE A 18 25.73 18.27 8.22
C ILE A 18 24.69 19.38 8.29
N VAL A 19 24.95 20.54 7.64
CA VAL A 19 24.01 21.66 7.59
C VAL A 19 22.74 21.27 6.83
N HIS A 20 22.84 20.59 5.69
CA HIS A 20 21.67 20.11 4.96
C HIS A 20 20.85 19.08 5.74
N ALA A 21 21.52 18.17 6.44
CA ALA A 21 20.85 17.22 7.31
C ALA A 21 20.16 17.91 8.51
N ALA A 22 20.81 18.89 9.11
CA ALA A 22 20.25 19.68 10.21
C ALA A 22 19.04 20.53 9.74
N LEU A 23 19.10 21.15 8.58
CA LEU A 23 17.98 21.92 8.01
C LEU A 23 16.80 21.02 7.66
N ALA A 24 17.03 19.82 7.13
CA ALA A 24 15.98 18.83 6.89
C ALA A 24 15.33 18.38 8.20
N GLU A 25 16.13 18.17 9.25
CA GLU A 25 15.64 17.79 10.58
C GLU A 25 14.84 18.94 11.24
N ILE A 26 15.29 20.17 11.11
CA ILE A 26 14.55 21.35 11.60
C ILE A 26 13.20 21.47 10.87
N ALA A 27 13.14 21.32 9.56
CA ALA A 27 11.90 21.34 8.80
C ALA A 27 10.95 20.20 9.24
N ARG A 28 11.48 19.03 9.51
CA ARG A 28 10.75 17.88 10.04
C ARG A 28 10.18 18.17 11.43
N LEU A 29 10.99 18.68 12.33
CA LEU A 29 10.58 19.03 13.70
C LEU A 29 9.53 20.16 13.69
N GLN A 30 9.64 21.13 12.82
CA GLN A 30 8.63 22.17 12.64
C GLN A 30 7.30 21.60 12.16
N GLY A 31 7.32 20.63 11.24
CA GLY A 31 6.13 19.88 10.82
C GLY A 31 5.48 19.10 11.96
N LEU A 32 6.27 18.47 12.81
CA LEU A 32 5.83 17.76 14.02
C LEU A 32 5.19 18.72 15.05
N ILE A 33 5.83 19.85 15.31
CA ILE A 33 5.32 20.87 16.23
C ILE A 33 4.00 21.44 15.69
N ALA A 34 3.90 21.71 14.40
CA ALA A 34 2.66 22.16 13.77
C ALA A 34 1.54 21.10 13.82
N GLY A 35 1.90 19.81 13.73
CA GLY A 35 1.00 18.68 13.93
C GLY A 35 0.50 18.60 15.36
N LEU A 36 1.40 18.66 16.35
CA LEU A 36 1.08 18.63 17.78
C LEU A 36 0.28 19.86 18.23
N GLN A 37 0.59 21.03 17.68
CA GLN A 37 -0.16 22.26 17.95
C GLN A 37 -1.59 22.19 17.39
N ARG A 38 -1.79 21.65 16.20
CA ARG A 38 -3.12 21.37 15.62
C ARG A 38 -3.90 20.38 16.47
N HIS A 39 -3.26 19.33 16.98
CA HIS A 39 -3.87 18.36 17.87
C HIS A 39 -4.34 18.99 19.21
N ARG A 40 -3.53 19.90 19.76
CA ARG A 40 -3.81 20.51 21.08
C ARG A 40 -4.79 21.69 21.01
N PHE A 41 -4.84 22.42 19.89
CA PHE A 41 -5.59 23.68 19.74
C PHE A 41 -6.59 23.68 18.57
N GLY A 42 -6.69 22.61 17.76
CA GLY A 42 -7.63 22.48 16.66
C GLY A 42 -9.09 22.23 17.10
N ARG A 43 -10.04 22.45 16.19
CA ARG A 43 -11.46 22.17 16.46
C ARG A 43 -11.66 20.69 16.78
N ARG A 44 -12.60 20.37 17.68
CA ARG A 44 -12.86 19.00 18.18
C ARG A 44 -13.17 17.94 17.09
N SER A 45 -13.60 18.36 15.89
CA SER A 45 -13.88 17.49 14.75
C SER A 45 -12.62 16.95 14.02
N GLU A 46 -11.43 17.49 14.34
CA GLU A 46 -10.14 17.09 13.71
C GLU A 46 -9.21 16.37 14.69
N ARG A 47 -9.69 15.93 15.83
CA ARG A 47 -8.88 15.12 16.75
C ARG A 47 -8.63 13.75 16.11
N LEU A 48 -7.38 13.53 15.75
CA LEU A 48 -6.87 12.18 15.47
C LEU A 48 -7.01 11.34 16.74
N ASP A 49 -7.45 10.10 16.63
CA ASP A 49 -7.45 9.21 17.78
C ASP A 49 -6.00 8.84 18.14
N ASP A 50 -5.79 8.33 19.37
CA ASP A 50 -4.45 7.94 19.85
C ASP A 50 -3.79 6.85 18.96
N ALA A 51 -4.58 6.08 18.20
CA ALA A 51 -4.09 5.09 17.29
C ALA A 51 -3.56 5.74 16.00
N GLU A 52 -4.23 6.77 15.47
CA GLU A 52 -3.79 7.51 14.28
C GLU A 52 -2.53 8.34 14.55
N VAL A 53 -2.43 8.94 15.76
CA VAL A 53 -1.21 9.64 16.19
C VAL A 53 -0.05 8.65 16.33
N ARG A 54 -0.30 7.47 16.90
CA ARG A 54 0.72 6.41 17.02
C ARG A 54 1.18 5.93 15.66
N GLN A 55 0.28 5.68 14.73
CA GLN A 55 0.61 5.21 13.39
C GLN A 55 1.39 6.26 12.58
N GLY A 56 1.02 7.55 12.66
CA GLY A 56 1.78 8.63 12.04
C GLY A 56 3.19 8.78 12.64
N LEU A 57 3.35 8.53 13.94
CA LEU A 57 4.66 8.48 14.61
C LEU A 57 5.47 7.25 14.17
N GLU A 58 4.83 6.09 13.98
CA GLU A 58 5.47 4.87 13.45
C GLU A 58 6.05 5.09 12.05
N GLU A 59 5.24 5.67 11.15
CA GLU A 59 5.68 5.99 9.79
C GLU A 59 6.86 6.97 9.76
N LEU A 60 6.83 7.96 10.65
CA LEU A 60 7.89 8.95 10.76
C LEU A 60 9.18 8.32 11.31
N GLN A 61 9.06 7.45 12.31
CA GLN A 61 10.18 6.74 12.92
C GLN A 61 10.83 5.76 11.95
N GLN A 62 10.02 5.09 11.12
CA GLN A 62 10.51 4.17 10.10
C GLN A 62 11.26 4.93 9.00
N SER A 63 10.74 6.09 8.54
CA SER A 63 11.44 6.92 7.56
C SER A 63 12.75 7.50 8.11
N VAL A 64 12.79 7.83 9.41
CA VAL A 64 14.02 8.28 10.08
C VAL A 64 15.04 7.14 10.22
N ALA A 65 14.60 5.92 10.56
CA ALA A 65 15.48 4.76 10.64
C ALA A 65 16.06 4.40 9.26
N GLU A 66 15.24 4.47 8.19
CA GLU A 66 15.70 4.28 6.82
C GLU A 66 16.67 5.37 6.36
N GLN A 67 16.44 6.63 6.74
CA GLN A 67 17.36 7.72 6.45
C GLN A 67 18.64 7.64 7.27
N SER A 68 18.57 7.27 8.56
CA SER A 68 19.75 7.07 9.39
C SER A 68 20.61 5.95 8.85
N ALA A 69 20.02 4.82 8.45
CA ALA A 69 20.74 3.72 7.81
C ALA A 69 21.39 4.14 6.47
N ARG A 70 20.73 5.01 5.68
CA ARG A 70 21.32 5.57 4.46
C ARG A 70 22.46 6.55 4.73
N VAL A 71 22.35 7.36 5.78
CA VAL A 71 23.42 8.31 6.18
C VAL A 71 24.62 7.53 6.76
N GLU A 72 24.41 6.49 7.55
CA GLU A 72 25.48 5.63 8.07
C GLU A 72 26.14 4.81 6.96
N ALA A 73 25.38 4.30 6.00
CA ALA A 73 25.92 3.64 4.81
C ALA A 73 26.71 4.61 3.90
N ALA A 74 26.31 5.89 3.86
CA ALA A 74 27.03 6.93 3.11
C ALA A 74 28.28 7.46 3.84
N ALA A 75 28.35 7.32 5.16
CA ALA A 75 29.55 7.68 5.96
C ALA A 75 30.69 6.66 5.87
N GLY A 76 30.41 5.45 5.36
CA GLY A 76 31.40 4.40 5.09
C GLY A 76 31.89 4.41 3.64
N ASN A 77 32.95 5.20 3.38
CA ASN A 77 33.83 5.11 2.20
C ASN A 77 33.21 5.12 0.79
N THR A 78 32.97 6.30 0.24
CA THR A 78 33.35 6.68 -1.14
C THR A 78 33.12 8.18 -1.30
N PRO A 79 33.99 8.98 -1.98
CA PRO A 79 33.67 10.37 -2.26
C PRO A 79 32.38 10.41 -3.05
N PRO A 80 31.42 11.31 -2.72
CA PRO A 80 30.17 11.41 -3.44
C PRO A 80 30.49 11.74 -4.89
N ALA A 81 30.11 10.87 -5.82
CA ALA A 81 29.92 11.26 -7.19
C ALA A 81 29.02 12.49 -7.19
N ASP A 82 29.36 13.51 -8.01
CA ASP A 82 28.53 14.69 -8.22
C ASP A 82 27.05 14.27 -8.26
N PRO A 83 26.17 14.95 -7.47
CA PRO A 83 24.76 14.61 -7.50
C PRO A 83 24.34 14.68 -8.98
N PRO A 84 23.69 13.63 -9.52
CA PRO A 84 23.29 13.65 -10.89
C PRO A 84 22.56 14.95 -11.11
N ARG A 85 23.06 15.81 -12.01
CA ARG A 85 22.36 17.02 -12.43
C ARG A 85 20.93 16.56 -12.62
N ARG A 86 19.97 17.13 -11.90
CA ARG A 86 18.56 16.91 -12.16
C ARG A 86 18.36 17.29 -13.61
N ASN A 87 18.54 16.29 -14.47
CA ASN A 87 18.11 16.40 -15.83
C ASN A 87 16.63 16.72 -15.70
N ARG A 88 16.23 17.91 -16.10
CA ARG A 88 14.82 18.17 -16.37
C ARG A 88 14.52 17.22 -17.51
N GLY A 89 14.15 15.99 -17.13
CA GLY A 89 14.10 14.85 -18.04
C GLY A 89 13.24 15.21 -19.22
N ALA A 90 13.61 14.73 -20.38
CA ALA A 90 12.77 14.81 -21.56
C ALA A 90 11.36 14.36 -21.18
N LEU A 91 10.34 15.08 -21.64
CA LEU A 91 8.96 14.72 -21.41
C LEU A 91 8.70 13.32 -21.99
N PRO A 92 7.81 12.49 -21.37
CA PRO A 92 7.59 11.11 -21.77
C PRO A 92 7.33 10.97 -23.26
N ALA A 93 8.08 10.11 -23.94
CA ALA A 93 8.03 9.98 -25.39
C ALA A 93 6.68 9.46 -25.92
N HIS A 94 5.94 8.70 -25.11
CA HIS A 94 4.63 8.13 -25.47
C HIS A 94 3.49 9.13 -25.46
N LEU A 95 3.68 10.34 -24.90
CA LEU A 95 2.62 11.35 -24.92
C LEU A 95 2.54 12.01 -26.30
N PRO A 96 1.32 12.28 -26.81
CA PRO A 96 1.13 12.97 -28.08
C PRO A 96 1.74 14.40 -28.01
N ARG A 97 2.37 14.84 -29.09
CA ARG A 97 2.89 16.20 -29.26
C ARG A 97 1.92 17.00 -30.11
N ILE A 98 1.48 18.13 -29.57
CA ILE A 98 0.67 19.11 -30.30
C ILE A 98 1.62 20.27 -30.62
N GLU A 99 1.88 20.47 -31.91
CA GLU A 99 2.78 21.56 -32.36
C GLU A 99 1.98 22.86 -32.44
N VAL A 100 2.49 23.89 -31.80
CA VAL A 100 1.98 25.26 -31.85
C VAL A 100 3.04 26.12 -32.50
N MET A 101 2.76 26.61 -33.70
CA MET A 101 3.65 27.54 -34.42
C MET A 101 3.39 28.94 -33.92
N VAL A 102 4.44 29.57 -33.37
CA VAL A 102 4.44 30.99 -33.02
C VAL A 102 5.34 31.71 -34.03
N ASP A 103 4.73 32.44 -34.95
CA ASP A 103 5.42 33.11 -36.03
C ASP A 103 5.28 34.63 -35.92
N ILE A 104 6.12 35.38 -36.61
CA ILE A 104 6.05 36.86 -36.70
C ILE A 104 4.97 37.29 -37.69
N ASP A 105 4.25 38.35 -37.37
CA ASP A 105 3.17 38.88 -38.23
C ASP A 105 3.73 39.51 -39.53
N ALA A 106 4.85 40.20 -39.45
CA ALA A 106 5.45 40.88 -40.60
C ALA A 106 6.68 40.15 -41.13
N LYS A 107 6.56 39.55 -42.31
CA LYS A 107 7.65 38.82 -42.99
C LYS A 107 8.49 39.68 -43.93
N ALA A 108 8.17 40.96 -44.05
CA ALA A 108 8.98 41.94 -44.81
C ALA A 108 10.09 42.52 -43.91
N CYS A 109 11.27 42.74 -44.48
CA CYS A 109 12.35 43.41 -43.80
C CYS A 109 12.02 44.92 -43.59
N PRO A 110 12.09 45.47 -42.38
CA PRO A 110 11.77 46.89 -42.14
C PRO A 110 12.74 47.85 -42.83
N ASP A 111 13.98 47.41 -43.12
CA ASP A 111 15.02 48.29 -43.69
C ASP A 111 15.00 48.31 -45.22
N CYS A 112 14.75 47.19 -45.89
CA CYS A 112 14.83 47.10 -47.35
C CYS A 112 13.54 46.59 -48.03
N GLY A 113 12.49 46.24 -47.28
CA GLY A 113 11.22 45.70 -47.81
C GLY A 113 11.29 44.26 -48.38
N GLY A 114 12.46 43.62 -48.42
CA GLY A 114 12.65 42.27 -48.94
C GLY A 114 12.00 41.20 -48.05
N ALA A 115 11.63 40.05 -48.63
CA ALA A 115 11.05 38.93 -47.89
C ALA A 115 12.09 38.29 -46.95
N ARG A 116 11.73 38.10 -45.67
CA ARG A 116 12.54 37.34 -44.72
C ARG A 116 12.32 35.84 -44.96
N HIS A 117 13.38 35.06 -44.80
CA HIS A 117 13.32 33.59 -44.84
C HIS A 117 13.71 33.02 -43.48
N VAL A 118 13.19 31.83 -43.16
CA VAL A 118 13.47 31.10 -41.92
C VAL A 118 14.93 30.65 -41.96
N ILE A 119 15.69 30.98 -40.91
CA ILE A 119 17.10 30.58 -40.75
C ILE A 119 17.29 29.56 -39.62
N GLY A 120 16.26 29.31 -38.84
CA GLY A 120 16.22 28.33 -37.74
C GLY A 120 14.96 28.46 -36.91
N GLU A 121 14.76 27.53 -36.00
CA GLU A 121 13.67 27.54 -35.04
C GLU A 121 14.16 27.13 -33.65
N ASP A 122 13.60 27.71 -32.61
CA ASP A 122 13.74 27.24 -31.23
C ASP A 122 12.54 26.37 -30.88
N ARG A 123 12.79 25.17 -30.33
CA ARG A 123 11.75 24.26 -29.85
C ARG A 123 11.77 24.20 -28.33
N ALA A 124 10.62 24.40 -27.71
CA ALA A 124 10.42 24.20 -26.29
C ALA A 124 9.24 23.23 -26.08
N GLU A 125 9.44 22.22 -25.24
CA GLU A 125 8.36 21.29 -24.86
C GLU A 125 7.80 21.70 -23.49
N MET A 126 6.49 21.75 -23.37
CA MET A 126 5.74 21.97 -22.12
C MET A 126 4.73 20.85 -21.94
N LEU A 127 4.59 20.38 -20.69
CA LEU A 127 3.54 19.39 -20.39
C LEU A 127 2.20 20.13 -20.30
N ASP A 128 1.26 19.70 -21.16
CA ASP A 128 -0.11 20.22 -21.18
C ASP A 128 -1.09 19.20 -20.59
N TYR A 129 -2.25 19.66 -20.13
CA TYR A 129 -3.30 18.83 -19.53
C TYR A 129 -4.66 19.11 -20.17
N THR A 130 -5.23 18.07 -20.79
CA THR A 130 -6.62 18.08 -21.24
C THR A 130 -7.46 17.32 -20.22
N PRO A 131 -8.49 17.93 -19.61
CA PRO A 131 -9.38 17.25 -18.67
C PRO A 131 -10.03 16.01 -19.31
N ALA A 132 -10.22 14.96 -18.49
CA ALA A 132 -10.97 13.78 -18.92
C ALA A 132 -12.38 14.18 -19.36
N SER A 133 -12.86 13.60 -20.47
CA SER A 133 -14.17 13.90 -21.01
C SER A 133 -15.13 12.71 -20.85
N PHE A 134 -16.39 13.00 -20.56
CA PHE A 134 -17.47 12.02 -20.59
C PHE A 134 -18.04 11.90 -22.01
N ARG A 135 -18.42 10.67 -22.36
CA ARG A 135 -19.08 10.39 -23.64
C ARG A 135 -20.24 9.43 -23.45
N VAL A 136 -21.24 9.53 -24.30
CA VAL A 136 -22.37 8.60 -24.32
C VAL A 136 -22.11 7.49 -25.34
N ARG A 137 -22.14 6.23 -24.86
CA ARG A 137 -22.09 5.04 -25.73
C ARG A 137 -23.48 4.70 -26.17
N VAL A 138 -23.82 4.91 -27.46
CA VAL A 138 -25.12 4.59 -28.05
C VAL A 138 -25.08 3.17 -28.61
N ILE A 139 -25.85 2.25 -28.00
CA ILE A 139 -25.98 0.87 -28.48
C ILE A 139 -27.20 0.77 -29.40
N ARG A 140 -26.95 0.51 -30.66
CA ARG A 140 -27.99 0.36 -31.68
C ARG A 140 -28.19 -1.13 -32.00
N ARG A 141 -29.41 -1.62 -31.88
CA ARG A 141 -29.78 -3.02 -32.14
C ARG A 141 -30.87 -3.06 -33.19
N PRO A 142 -30.54 -3.23 -34.49
CA PRO A 142 -31.53 -3.34 -35.55
C PRO A 142 -32.43 -4.55 -35.34
N LYS A 143 -33.71 -4.39 -35.72
CA LYS A 143 -34.68 -5.48 -35.79
C LYS A 143 -34.84 -5.89 -37.24
N TYR A 144 -34.86 -7.17 -37.50
CA TYR A 144 -35.01 -7.73 -38.85
C TYR A 144 -36.30 -8.53 -38.95
N GLY A 145 -37.08 -8.25 -39.95
CA GLY A 145 -38.28 -9.00 -40.34
C GLY A 145 -38.17 -9.50 -41.77
N CYS A 146 -38.70 -10.67 -42.07
CA CYS A 146 -38.79 -11.19 -43.43
C CYS A 146 -40.05 -10.67 -44.11
N ARG A 147 -39.90 -10.05 -45.27
CA ARG A 147 -41.05 -9.59 -46.09
C ARG A 147 -41.72 -10.72 -46.84
N GLY A 148 -41.10 -11.86 -47.01
CA GLY A 148 -41.61 -12.96 -47.84
C GLY A 148 -42.39 -14.01 -47.06
N CYS A 149 -42.29 -14.11 -45.74
CA CYS A 149 -42.92 -15.19 -44.97
C CYS A 149 -43.59 -14.75 -43.65
N GLU A 150 -43.70 -13.43 -43.39
CA GLU A 150 -44.26 -12.89 -42.14
C GLU A 150 -43.65 -13.55 -40.85
N GLY A 151 -42.47 -14.12 -40.97
CA GLY A 151 -41.79 -14.80 -39.86
C GLY A 151 -41.47 -13.87 -38.69
N ALA A 152 -41.10 -14.48 -37.55
CA ALA A 152 -40.78 -13.76 -36.32
C ALA A 152 -39.69 -12.70 -36.51
N VAL A 153 -39.87 -11.53 -35.89
CA VAL A 153 -38.83 -10.47 -35.85
C VAL A 153 -37.64 -10.94 -35.07
N VAL A 154 -36.45 -10.86 -35.65
CA VAL A 154 -35.16 -11.24 -35.03
C VAL A 154 -34.37 -9.99 -34.67
N GLN A 155 -33.81 -9.98 -33.48
CA GLN A 155 -32.95 -8.93 -33.00
C GLN A 155 -31.78 -9.55 -32.20
N ALA A 156 -30.57 -8.98 -32.30
CA ALA A 156 -29.47 -9.41 -31.47
C ALA A 156 -29.81 -9.23 -29.98
N PRO A 157 -29.33 -10.14 -29.08
CA PRO A 157 -29.53 -9.97 -27.64
C PRO A 157 -28.90 -8.66 -27.15
N ALA A 158 -29.45 -8.09 -26.08
CA ALA A 158 -28.84 -6.93 -25.46
C ALA A 158 -27.50 -7.36 -24.81
N PRO A 159 -26.44 -6.55 -24.92
CA PRO A 159 -25.25 -6.82 -24.14
C PRO A 159 -25.57 -6.73 -22.64
N GLU A 160 -24.97 -7.61 -21.87
CA GLU A 160 -25.03 -7.55 -20.41
C GLU A 160 -24.46 -6.23 -19.90
N ARG A 161 -24.91 -5.80 -18.72
CA ARG A 161 -24.51 -4.54 -18.09
C ARG A 161 -24.12 -4.80 -16.64
N PRO A 162 -23.13 -4.06 -16.09
CA PRO A 162 -22.74 -4.19 -14.68
C PRO A 162 -23.92 -3.93 -13.72
N VAL A 163 -24.84 -3.06 -14.11
CA VAL A 163 -26.07 -2.71 -13.39
C VAL A 163 -27.24 -2.83 -14.35
N ASP A 164 -28.24 -3.64 -14.02
CA ASP A 164 -29.45 -3.83 -14.82
C ASP A 164 -30.17 -2.50 -15.06
N GLY A 165 -30.44 -2.16 -16.33
CA GLY A 165 -31.00 -0.88 -16.67
C GLY A 165 -30.12 0.33 -16.38
N GLY A 166 -28.92 0.11 -15.88
CA GLY A 166 -27.98 1.15 -15.51
C GLY A 166 -27.40 1.91 -16.70
N MET A 167 -26.96 3.13 -16.44
CA MET A 167 -26.35 4.02 -17.46
C MET A 167 -24.81 3.95 -17.47
N ALA A 168 -24.17 3.35 -16.47
CA ALA A 168 -22.73 3.29 -16.36
C ALA A 168 -22.15 2.15 -17.18
N THR A 169 -21.04 2.42 -17.87
CA THR A 169 -20.18 1.40 -18.45
C THR A 169 -19.23 0.84 -17.39
N GLU A 170 -18.63 -0.30 -17.68
CA GLU A 170 -17.59 -0.94 -16.85
C GLU A 170 -16.44 0.02 -16.55
N ALA A 171 -16.00 0.78 -17.55
CA ALA A 171 -14.93 1.78 -17.42
C ALA A 171 -15.32 2.92 -16.45
N LEU A 172 -16.57 3.41 -16.50
CA LEU A 172 -17.02 4.45 -15.57
C LEU A 172 -17.11 3.91 -14.14
N ILE A 173 -17.59 2.69 -13.95
CA ILE A 173 -17.64 2.04 -12.65
C ILE A 173 -16.22 1.81 -12.11
N ALA A 174 -15.30 1.29 -12.93
CA ALA A 174 -13.89 1.13 -12.56
C ALA A 174 -13.27 2.47 -12.13
N HIS A 175 -13.55 3.57 -12.86
CA HIS A 175 -13.11 4.90 -12.50
C HIS A 175 -13.65 5.34 -11.12
N VAL A 176 -14.93 5.09 -10.83
CA VAL A 176 -15.51 5.39 -9.50
C VAL A 176 -14.82 4.61 -8.39
N LEU A 177 -14.53 3.32 -8.63
CA LEU A 177 -13.81 2.48 -7.66
C LEU A 177 -12.39 2.98 -7.40
N ILE A 178 -11.61 3.25 -8.47
CA ILE A 178 -10.24 3.74 -8.36
C ILE A 178 -10.22 5.10 -7.64
N SER A 179 -11.04 6.05 -8.09
CA SER A 179 -11.13 7.36 -7.44
C SER A 179 -11.45 7.27 -5.95
N LYS A 180 -12.33 6.31 -5.54
CA LYS A 180 -12.69 6.16 -4.13
C LYS A 180 -11.61 5.46 -3.30
N TYR A 181 -11.07 4.35 -3.78
CA TYR A 181 -10.27 3.44 -2.96
C TYR A 181 -8.75 3.56 -3.21
N SER A 182 -8.34 4.14 -4.35
CA SER A 182 -6.95 4.44 -4.68
C SER A 182 -6.59 5.91 -4.46
N ASP A 183 -7.46 6.82 -4.95
CA ASP A 183 -7.21 8.26 -4.96
C ASP A 183 -7.86 8.96 -3.76
N HIS A 184 -8.51 8.18 -2.89
CA HIS A 184 -9.13 8.62 -1.64
C HIS A 184 -10.20 9.70 -1.81
N LEU A 185 -10.93 9.70 -2.95
CA LEU A 185 -12.03 10.63 -3.25
C LEU A 185 -13.38 10.05 -2.79
N PRO A 186 -13.99 10.55 -1.71
CA PRO A 186 -15.31 10.11 -1.28
C PRO A 186 -16.36 10.32 -2.38
N LEU A 187 -17.38 9.45 -2.42
CA LEU A 187 -18.41 9.50 -3.46
C LEU A 187 -19.13 10.86 -3.56
N TYR A 188 -19.29 11.58 -2.44
CA TYR A 188 -19.91 12.92 -2.48
C TYR A 188 -19.05 13.95 -3.24
N ARG A 189 -17.70 13.85 -3.15
CA ARG A 189 -16.79 14.69 -3.95
C ARG A 189 -16.84 14.29 -5.42
N GLN A 190 -16.89 12.99 -5.70
CA GLN A 190 -17.04 12.50 -7.08
C GLN A 190 -18.35 12.99 -7.71
N SER A 191 -19.48 12.94 -6.99
CA SER A 191 -20.75 13.50 -7.44
C SER A 191 -20.64 15.00 -7.81
N GLN A 192 -19.95 15.78 -6.96
CA GLN A 192 -19.68 17.19 -7.27
C GLN A 192 -18.74 17.40 -8.46
N MET A 193 -17.74 16.52 -8.64
CA MET A 193 -16.84 16.58 -9.80
C MET A 193 -17.59 16.26 -11.09
N LEU A 194 -18.46 15.24 -11.10
CA LEU A 194 -19.33 14.88 -12.20
C LEU A 194 -20.27 16.02 -12.59
N ALA A 195 -20.89 16.68 -11.61
CA ALA A 195 -21.76 17.81 -11.83
C ALA A 195 -21.06 18.99 -12.54
N ARG A 196 -19.78 19.24 -12.26
CA ARG A 196 -18.98 20.27 -12.98
C ARG A 196 -18.80 19.95 -14.48
N HIS A 197 -18.93 18.68 -14.85
CA HIS A 197 -18.92 18.22 -16.25
C HIS A 197 -20.33 18.07 -16.86
N GLY A 198 -21.37 18.61 -16.18
CA GLY A 198 -22.76 18.50 -16.63
C GLY A 198 -23.39 17.13 -16.42
N VAL A 199 -22.77 16.26 -15.63
CA VAL A 199 -23.30 14.92 -15.31
C VAL A 199 -23.78 14.90 -13.86
N GLU A 200 -25.08 15.06 -13.66
CA GLU A 200 -25.68 15.05 -12.33
C GLU A 200 -25.99 13.61 -11.89
N LEU A 201 -25.27 13.13 -10.89
CA LEU A 201 -25.45 11.80 -10.29
C LEU A 201 -25.47 11.92 -8.77
N ASP A 202 -26.48 11.33 -8.18
CA ASP A 202 -26.59 11.25 -6.72
C ASP A 202 -25.54 10.32 -6.13
N ARG A 203 -25.10 10.64 -4.91
CA ARG A 203 -24.20 9.79 -4.13
C ARG A 203 -24.75 8.37 -3.96
N SER A 204 -26.07 8.20 -3.80
CA SER A 204 -26.75 6.90 -3.71
C SER A 204 -26.53 6.05 -4.94
N THR A 205 -26.62 6.64 -6.13
CA THR A 205 -26.35 5.96 -7.41
C THR A 205 -24.90 5.46 -7.46
N LEU A 206 -23.94 6.30 -7.08
CA LEU A 206 -22.54 5.89 -7.02
C LEU A 206 -22.30 4.78 -5.96
N CYS A 207 -23.01 4.82 -4.83
CA CYS A 207 -22.98 3.75 -3.83
C CYS A 207 -23.51 2.42 -4.38
N ASP A 208 -24.61 2.46 -5.13
CA ASP A 208 -25.18 1.26 -5.78
C ASP A 208 -24.21 0.67 -6.80
N TRP A 209 -23.59 1.50 -7.63
CA TRP A 209 -22.57 1.03 -8.58
C TRP A 209 -21.39 0.34 -7.88
N VAL A 210 -20.91 0.89 -6.77
CA VAL A 210 -19.88 0.25 -5.94
C VAL A 210 -20.34 -1.12 -5.43
N GLY A 211 -21.57 -1.20 -4.93
CA GLY A 211 -22.14 -2.45 -4.44
C GLY A 211 -22.26 -3.51 -5.53
N ARG A 212 -22.78 -3.12 -6.70
CA ARG A 212 -22.92 -4.02 -7.86
C ARG A 212 -21.58 -4.49 -8.41
N ALA A 213 -20.61 -3.58 -8.51
CA ALA A 213 -19.25 -3.96 -8.91
C ALA A 213 -18.63 -4.95 -7.92
N CYS A 214 -18.77 -4.72 -6.62
CA CYS A 214 -18.25 -5.64 -5.61
C CYS A 214 -18.88 -7.03 -5.70
N TRP A 215 -20.16 -7.12 -6.01
CA TRP A 215 -20.83 -8.42 -6.26
C TRP A 215 -20.18 -9.18 -7.44
N TRP A 216 -19.89 -8.49 -8.55
CA TRP A 216 -19.19 -9.09 -9.68
C TRP A 216 -17.75 -9.49 -9.37
N LEU A 217 -17.07 -8.72 -8.52
CA LEU A 217 -15.64 -8.86 -8.20
C LEU A 217 -15.37 -9.80 -7.01
N GLU A 218 -16.39 -10.15 -6.22
CA GLU A 218 -16.24 -11.01 -5.03
C GLU A 218 -15.62 -12.37 -5.36
N PRO A 219 -15.99 -13.10 -6.44
CA PRO A 219 -15.35 -14.37 -6.78
C PRO A 219 -13.85 -14.21 -7.11
N LEU A 220 -13.44 -13.12 -7.77
CA LEU A 220 -12.02 -12.84 -8.03
C LEU A 220 -11.26 -12.51 -6.73
N HIS A 221 -11.91 -11.77 -5.82
CA HIS A 221 -11.36 -11.53 -4.48
C HIS A 221 -11.15 -12.83 -3.70
N ALA A 222 -12.10 -13.77 -3.77
CA ALA A 222 -11.95 -15.09 -3.16
C ALA A 222 -10.78 -15.88 -3.78
N THR A 223 -10.55 -15.78 -5.09
CA THR A 223 -9.40 -16.38 -5.77
C THR A 223 -8.08 -15.77 -5.26
N MET A 224 -8.02 -14.45 -5.04
CA MET A 224 -6.84 -13.80 -4.44
C MET A 224 -6.58 -14.29 -3.01
N LEU A 225 -7.61 -14.41 -2.18
CA LEU A 225 -7.46 -14.97 -0.84
C LEU A 225 -6.93 -16.40 -0.88
N SER A 226 -7.46 -17.24 -1.77
CA SER A 226 -6.96 -18.60 -1.97
C SER A 226 -5.49 -18.61 -2.38
N THR A 227 -5.05 -17.66 -3.21
CA THR A 227 -3.65 -17.51 -3.59
C THR A 227 -2.77 -17.12 -2.39
N VAL A 228 -3.25 -16.22 -1.52
CA VAL A 228 -2.57 -15.89 -0.27
C VAL A 228 -2.41 -17.14 0.60
N LEU A 229 -3.48 -17.90 0.80
CA LEU A 229 -3.48 -19.09 1.66
C LEU A 229 -2.66 -20.27 1.09
N ALA A 230 -2.42 -20.29 -0.21
CA ALA A 230 -1.53 -21.25 -0.85
C ALA A 230 -0.03 -20.92 -0.67
N SER A 231 0.30 -19.72 -0.18
CA SER A 231 1.70 -19.33 0.07
C SER A 231 2.26 -20.06 1.29
N PRO A 232 3.52 -20.46 1.28
CA PRO A 232 4.15 -21.09 2.45
C PRO A 232 4.31 -20.14 3.65
N ARG A 233 4.19 -18.83 3.41
CA ARG A 233 4.27 -17.79 4.42
C ARG A 233 3.26 -16.68 4.14
N VAL A 234 2.53 -16.27 5.16
CA VAL A 234 1.55 -15.19 5.14
C VAL A 234 1.88 -14.18 6.23
N PHE A 235 1.85 -12.91 5.89
CA PHE A 235 1.80 -11.82 6.87
C PHE A 235 0.35 -11.51 7.20
N ALA A 236 0.06 -11.26 8.47
CA ALA A 236 -1.28 -10.88 8.89
C ALA A 236 -1.24 -9.74 9.92
N ASP A 237 -2.14 -8.79 9.74
CA ASP A 237 -2.37 -7.69 10.66
C ASP A 237 -3.78 -7.14 10.48
N ASP A 238 -4.25 -6.25 11.35
CA ASP A 238 -5.57 -5.63 11.24
C ASP A 238 -5.52 -4.12 11.46
N THR A 239 -6.47 -3.43 10.86
CA THR A 239 -6.67 -2.00 11.10
C THR A 239 -8.12 -1.67 11.40
N THR A 240 -8.34 -0.61 12.18
CA THR A 240 -9.71 -0.13 12.48
C THR A 240 -10.38 0.39 11.22
N LEU A 241 -11.69 0.18 11.11
CA LEU A 241 -12.55 0.84 10.15
C LEU A 241 -13.79 1.37 10.87
N PRO A 242 -13.96 2.69 11.02
CA PRO A 242 -15.20 3.25 11.53
C PRO A 242 -16.36 2.91 10.59
N VAL A 243 -17.47 2.41 11.14
CA VAL A 243 -18.67 2.05 10.40
C VAL A 243 -19.86 2.72 11.03
N LEU A 244 -20.71 3.37 10.23
CA LEU A 244 -21.91 4.01 10.75
C LEU A 244 -22.82 2.95 11.42
N ASP A 245 -23.26 3.25 12.64
CA ASP A 245 -24.20 2.42 13.40
C ASP A 245 -25.59 3.06 13.32
N PRO A 246 -26.47 2.59 12.43
CA PRO A 246 -27.76 3.22 12.19
C PRO A 246 -28.60 3.27 13.46
N GLY A 247 -29.24 4.40 13.72
CA GLY A 247 -30.09 4.62 14.89
C GLY A 247 -29.34 4.99 16.18
N GLN A 248 -27.99 4.90 16.21
CA GLN A 248 -27.20 5.22 17.39
C GLN A 248 -26.53 6.60 17.34
N GLY A 249 -26.57 7.30 16.19
CA GLY A 249 -25.93 8.61 15.99
C GLY A 249 -24.40 8.60 16.15
N LYS A 250 -23.77 7.42 16.07
CA LYS A 250 -22.32 7.22 16.21
C LYS A 250 -21.82 6.17 15.24
N THR A 251 -20.51 6.02 15.17
CA THR A 251 -19.86 4.91 14.47
C THR A 251 -19.48 3.81 15.45
N LYS A 252 -19.57 2.54 14.99
CA LYS A 252 -18.92 1.38 15.62
C LYS A 252 -17.55 1.16 14.99
N THR A 253 -16.67 0.45 15.69
CA THR A 253 -15.32 0.15 15.22
C THR A 253 -15.28 -1.25 14.62
N GLY A 254 -15.43 -1.35 13.30
CA GLY A 254 -15.14 -2.56 12.55
C GLY A 254 -13.64 -2.73 12.31
N ARG A 255 -13.25 -3.82 11.67
CA ARG A 255 -11.87 -4.16 11.35
C ARG A 255 -11.71 -4.57 9.89
N LEU A 256 -10.58 -4.18 9.31
CA LEU A 256 -10.07 -4.76 8.07
C LEU A 256 -8.83 -5.57 8.42
N TRP A 257 -8.96 -6.88 8.26
CA TRP A 257 -7.86 -7.83 8.38
C TRP A 257 -7.13 -7.86 7.05
N CYS A 258 -5.82 -7.74 7.09
CA CYS A 258 -4.94 -7.76 5.93
C CYS A 258 -4.09 -9.02 5.95
N TYR A 259 -4.13 -9.78 4.88
CA TYR A 259 -3.31 -10.97 4.65
C TYR A 259 -2.47 -10.75 3.41
N ALA A 260 -1.15 -10.86 3.53
CA ALA A 260 -0.25 -10.59 2.42
C ALA A 260 0.76 -11.73 2.24
N ALA A 261 1.02 -12.07 0.99
CA ALA A 261 2.10 -12.98 0.60
C ALA A 261 3.02 -12.24 -0.38
N ASP A 262 4.32 -12.22 -0.08
CA ASP A 262 5.35 -11.62 -0.92
C ASP A 262 6.65 -12.40 -0.75
N ASN A 263 7.00 -13.21 -1.73
CA ASN A 263 8.16 -14.09 -1.70
C ASN A 263 9.42 -13.46 -2.29
N ARG A 264 9.36 -12.25 -2.84
CA ARG A 264 10.50 -11.54 -3.44
C ARG A 264 11.67 -11.33 -2.49
N PRO A 265 11.48 -11.05 -1.18
CA PRO A 265 12.61 -10.86 -0.26
C PRO A 265 13.56 -12.05 -0.12
N TRP A 266 13.09 -13.27 -0.42
CA TRP A 266 13.90 -14.48 -0.36
C TRP A 266 14.03 -15.17 -1.73
N ALA A 267 13.83 -14.43 -2.83
CA ALA A 267 13.86 -14.92 -4.21
C ALA A 267 12.93 -16.14 -4.45
N GLY A 268 11.85 -16.21 -3.70
CA GLY A 268 10.87 -17.29 -3.78
C GLY A 268 9.90 -17.13 -4.96
N PRO A 269 9.29 -18.22 -5.39
CA PRO A 269 8.35 -18.19 -6.50
C PRO A 269 7.02 -17.52 -6.12
N GLY A 270 6.26 -17.16 -7.16
CA GLY A 270 4.93 -16.57 -7.05
C GLY A 270 4.95 -15.04 -7.04
N HIS A 271 3.76 -14.49 -7.24
CA HIS A 271 3.52 -13.07 -7.33
C HIS A 271 3.08 -12.50 -5.97
N PRO A 272 3.44 -11.25 -5.65
CA PRO A 272 2.94 -10.62 -4.44
C PRO A 272 1.42 -10.43 -4.51
N VAL A 273 0.75 -10.77 -3.43
CA VAL A 273 -0.70 -10.70 -3.35
C VAL A 273 -1.13 -10.24 -1.95
N VAL A 274 -2.18 -9.44 -1.89
CA VAL A 274 -2.80 -9.00 -0.65
C VAL A 274 -4.31 -9.17 -0.71
N ALA A 275 -4.89 -9.69 0.37
CA ALA A 275 -6.33 -9.81 0.55
C ALA A 275 -6.75 -9.16 1.87
N TYR A 276 -7.78 -8.31 1.81
CA TYR A 276 -8.42 -7.74 2.99
C TYR A 276 -9.75 -8.42 3.23
N LEU A 277 -10.09 -8.60 4.50
CA LEU A 277 -11.38 -9.13 4.93
C LEU A 277 -11.95 -8.24 6.03
N TYR A 278 -13.24 -7.95 5.94
CA TYR A 278 -13.93 -7.12 6.92
C TYR A 278 -14.54 -7.95 8.04
N SER A 279 -14.46 -7.45 9.28
CA SER A 279 -15.26 -7.92 10.41
C SER A 279 -15.81 -6.77 11.23
N GLU A 280 -16.90 -7.02 11.93
CA GLU A 280 -17.57 -6.01 12.76
C GLU A 280 -16.88 -5.75 14.10
N ASP A 281 -15.96 -6.63 14.53
CA ASP A 281 -15.15 -6.50 15.74
C ASP A 281 -13.75 -7.13 15.59
N ARG A 282 -12.91 -7.09 16.64
CA ARG A 282 -11.54 -7.61 16.67
C ARG A 282 -11.43 -9.01 17.29
N LYS A 283 -12.46 -9.81 17.33
CA LYS A 283 -12.37 -11.14 17.94
C LYS A 283 -11.47 -12.09 17.15
N GLY A 284 -10.70 -12.93 17.87
CA GLY A 284 -9.81 -13.91 17.26
C GLY A 284 -10.52 -15.01 16.45
N THR A 285 -11.85 -15.12 16.56
CA THR A 285 -12.68 -16.00 15.72
C THR A 285 -12.64 -15.61 14.24
N HIS A 286 -12.45 -14.31 13.94
CA HIS A 286 -12.37 -13.84 12.56
C HIS A 286 -11.10 -14.34 11.87
N PRO A 287 -9.87 -14.06 12.36
CA PRO A 287 -8.67 -14.60 11.71
C PRO A 287 -8.62 -16.12 11.73
N ALA A 288 -9.20 -16.79 12.74
CA ALA A 288 -9.31 -18.26 12.74
C ALA A 288 -10.19 -18.78 11.59
N ALA A 289 -11.30 -18.09 11.29
CA ALA A 289 -12.15 -18.43 10.15
C ALA A 289 -11.49 -18.11 8.80
N HIS A 290 -10.84 -16.92 8.70
CA HIS A 290 -10.17 -16.47 7.47
C HIS A 290 -9.00 -17.37 7.06
N LEU A 291 -8.22 -17.86 8.03
CA LEU A 291 -7.03 -18.67 7.84
C LEU A 291 -7.31 -20.17 8.01
N LYS A 292 -8.57 -20.58 7.95
CA LYS A 292 -8.95 -22.00 8.06
C LYS A 292 -8.25 -22.84 7.00
N GLY A 293 -7.51 -23.86 7.44
CA GLY A 293 -6.75 -24.77 6.58
C GLY A 293 -5.35 -24.26 6.19
N PHE A 294 -4.95 -23.07 6.62
CA PHE A 294 -3.58 -22.62 6.46
C PHE A 294 -2.66 -23.27 7.48
N ALA A 295 -1.59 -23.92 7.02
CA ALA A 295 -0.63 -24.66 7.84
C ALA A 295 0.82 -24.13 7.74
N GLY A 296 1.02 -23.00 7.05
CA GLY A 296 2.35 -22.42 6.81
C GLY A 296 2.87 -21.53 7.95
N LEU A 297 3.79 -20.64 7.59
CA LEU A 297 4.34 -19.63 8.50
C LEU A 297 3.44 -18.40 8.53
N LEU A 298 2.94 -18.03 9.71
CA LEU A 298 2.10 -16.85 9.92
C LEU A 298 2.88 -15.77 10.67
N GLN A 299 3.24 -14.68 9.99
CA GLN A 299 3.96 -13.54 10.59
C GLN A 299 2.98 -12.47 11.06
N VAL A 300 3.02 -12.14 12.36
CA VAL A 300 2.06 -11.24 13.03
C VAL A 300 2.75 -10.27 13.99
N ASP A 301 2.01 -9.25 14.41
CA ASP A 301 2.47 -8.23 15.38
C ASP A 301 2.56 -8.71 16.84
N GLY A 302 1.97 -9.85 17.18
CA GLY A 302 1.86 -10.36 18.55
C GLY A 302 0.48 -10.09 19.17
N TYR A 303 -0.52 -9.71 18.39
CA TYR A 303 -1.90 -9.67 18.85
C TYR A 303 -2.39 -11.07 19.24
N THR A 304 -2.90 -11.20 20.48
CA THR A 304 -3.27 -12.51 21.05
C THR A 304 -4.45 -13.18 20.35
N GLY A 305 -5.25 -12.43 19.58
CA GLY A 305 -6.34 -12.98 18.77
C GLY A 305 -5.87 -13.99 17.72
N PHE A 306 -4.62 -13.87 17.24
CA PHE A 306 -4.04 -14.85 16.31
C PHE A 306 -3.75 -16.21 16.95
N ASN A 307 -3.64 -16.30 18.28
CA ASN A 307 -3.49 -17.59 18.96
C ASN A 307 -4.70 -18.51 18.69
N ARG A 308 -5.87 -17.92 18.39
CA ARG A 308 -7.05 -18.71 18.06
C ARG A 308 -6.91 -19.49 16.76
N VAL A 309 -6.10 -19.00 15.84
CA VAL A 309 -5.77 -19.71 14.59
C VAL A 309 -5.10 -21.05 14.90
N LEU A 310 -4.27 -21.10 15.97
CA LEU A 310 -3.62 -22.33 16.41
C LEU A 310 -4.59 -23.30 17.07
N THR A 311 -5.47 -22.80 17.95
CA THR A 311 -6.39 -23.63 18.74
C THR A 311 -7.56 -24.17 17.93
N ASP A 312 -8.00 -23.43 16.90
CA ASP A 312 -9.13 -23.77 16.05
C ASP A 312 -8.69 -24.48 14.75
N ALA A 313 -7.39 -24.82 14.62
CA ALA A 313 -6.86 -25.53 13.45
C ALA A 313 -7.48 -26.94 13.34
N ALA A 314 -8.07 -27.24 12.19
CA ALA A 314 -8.68 -28.55 11.91
C ALA A 314 -7.68 -29.60 11.40
N GLY A 315 -6.38 -29.30 11.40
CA GLY A 315 -5.28 -30.11 10.91
C GLY A 315 -3.96 -29.59 11.46
N GLU A 316 -2.90 -29.59 10.65
CA GLU A 316 -1.63 -28.99 11.01
C GLU A 316 -1.81 -27.49 11.25
N ALA A 317 -1.42 -27.03 12.44
CA ALA A 317 -1.53 -25.62 12.82
C ALA A 317 -0.36 -24.82 12.22
N PRO A 318 -0.58 -23.55 11.82
CA PRO A 318 0.50 -22.68 11.36
C PRO A 318 1.48 -22.38 12.49
N GLN A 319 2.71 -22.03 12.13
CA GLN A 319 3.70 -21.51 13.08
C GLN A 319 3.61 -19.99 13.14
N LEU A 320 3.47 -19.43 14.35
CA LEU A 320 3.42 -17.99 14.56
C LEU A 320 4.83 -17.41 14.68
N ALA A 321 5.23 -16.59 13.73
CA ALA A 321 6.43 -15.77 13.81
C ALA A 321 6.07 -14.33 14.20
N PHE A 322 6.84 -13.75 15.15
CA PHE A 322 6.56 -12.42 15.66
C PHE A 322 7.52 -11.37 15.10
N CYS A 323 7.08 -10.11 15.15
CA CYS A 323 7.73 -8.97 14.53
C CYS A 323 8.75 -8.32 15.46
N TRP A 324 10.01 -8.23 15.03
CA TRP A 324 11.07 -7.51 15.75
C TRP A 324 10.86 -5.99 15.73
N ALA A 325 10.21 -5.43 14.72
CA ALA A 325 9.90 -4.00 14.70
C ALA A 325 8.97 -3.61 15.87
N HIS A 326 7.96 -4.42 16.17
CA HIS A 326 7.08 -4.22 17.33
C HIS A 326 7.84 -4.37 18.66
N THR A 327 8.76 -5.33 18.76
CA THR A 327 9.65 -5.48 19.92
C THR A 327 10.58 -4.26 20.06
N ARG A 328 11.21 -3.82 18.98
CA ARG A 328 12.06 -2.63 18.92
C ARG A 328 11.30 -1.39 19.38
N ARG A 329 10.07 -1.22 18.95
CA ARG A 329 9.24 -0.09 19.33
C ARG A 329 9.07 0.02 20.85
N LYS A 330 8.84 -1.09 21.56
CA LYS A 330 8.71 -1.06 23.03
C LYS A 330 9.96 -0.48 23.70
N PHE A 331 11.15 -0.79 23.21
CA PHE A 331 12.40 -0.21 23.71
C PHE A 331 12.59 1.23 23.27
N TYR A 332 12.15 1.57 22.05
CA TYR A 332 12.22 2.93 21.52
C TYR A 332 11.33 3.90 22.34
N ASP A 333 10.12 3.51 22.69
CA ASP A 333 9.23 4.31 23.54
C ASP A 333 9.88 4.61 24.91
N VAL A 334 10.58 3.64 25.49
CA VAL A 334 11.34 3.83 26.72
C VAL A 334 12.53 4.78 26.52
N HIS A 335 13.27 4.61 25.42
CA HIS A 335 14.42 5.46 25.09
C HIS A 335 14.01 6.93 24.94
N VAL A 336 12.95 7.19 24.16
CA VAL A 336 12.44 8.56 23.95
C VAL A 336 11.95 9.20 25.24
N ALA A 337 11.27 8.42 26.09
CA ALA A 337 10.70 8.93 27.34
C ALA A 337 11.76 9.21 28.43
N THR A 338 12.84 8.44 28.48
CA THR A 338 13.76 8.44 29.63
C THR A 338 15.24 8.52 29.26
N ALA A 339 15.61 8.42 27.98
CA ALA A 339 16.99 8.28 27.50
C ALA A 339 17.78 7.17 28.23
N ALA A 340 17.07 6.10 28.68
CA ALA A 340 17.67 5.03 29.48
C ALA A 340 18.77 4.29 28.69
N PRO A 341 20.01 4.19 29.23
CA PRO A 341 21.12 3.53 28.53
C PRO A 341 20.82 2.08 28.14
N LEU A 342 20.09 1.34 28.97
CA LEU A 342 19.69 -0.04 28.69
C LEU A 342 18.68 -0.14 27.53
N ALA A 343 17.80 0.86 27.35
CA ALA A 343 16.93 0.91 26.20
C ALA A 343 17.71 1.20 24.91
N THR A 344 18.69 2.09 24.97
CA THR A 344 19.61 2.38 23.85
C THR A 344 20.40 1.14 23.46
N GLU A 345 20.90 0.37 24.43
CA GLU A 345 21.63 -0.88 24.18
C GLU A 345 20.72 -1.94 23.51
N ALA A 346 19.46 -2.07 23.95
CA ALA A 346 18.51 -2.96 23.28
C ALA A 346 18.30 -2.57 21.81
N LEU A 347 18.16 -1.28 21.54
CA LEU A 347 17.99 -0.76 20.18
C LEU A 347 19.20 -1.03 19.30
N ARG A 348 20.42 -0.85 19.85
CA ARG A 348 21.68 -1.14 19.15
C ARG A 348 21.79 -2.62 18.79
N ARG A 349 21.45 -3.53 19.71
CA ARG A 349 21.46 -4.99 19.47
C ARG A 349 20.46 -5.39 18.39
N ILE A 350 19.25 -4.81 18.40
CA ILE A 350 18.26 -5.05 17.36
C ILE A 350 18.73 -4.49 16.01
N ALA A 351 19.37 -3.31 15.99
CA ALA A 351 19.89 -2.71 14.74
C ALA A 351 20.89 -3.64 14.04
N ALA A 352 21.79 -4.29 14.80
CA ALA A 352 22.74 -5.24 14.24
C ALA A 352 22.07 -6.43 13.51
N LEU A 353 20.87 -6.86 13.94
CA LEU A 353 20.09 -7.86 13.21
C LEU A 353 19.59 -7.33 11.88
N TYR A 354 19.10 -6.08 11.85
CA TYR A 354 18.62 -5.44 10.61
C TYR A 354 19.74 -5.19 9.59
N GLU A 355 20.96 -4.91 10.04
CA GLU A 355 22.14 -4.80 9.16
C GLU A 355 22.41 -6.12 8.44
N ILE A 356 22.37 -7.24 9.16
CA ILE A 356 22.53 -8.57 8.56
C ILE A 356 21.41 -8.85 7.54
N GLU A 357 20.17 -8.53 7.89
CA GLU A 357 19.01 -8.73 6.98
C GLU A 357 19.10 -7.88 5.71
N ALA A 358 19.66 -6.68 5.78
CA ALA A 358 19.90 -5.85 4.61
C ALA A 358 20.88 -6.51 3.63
N ASP A 359 21.95 -7.12 4.14
CA ASP A 359 22.98 -7.81 3.33
C ASP A 359 22.44 -9.05 2.60
N ILE A 360 21.50 -9.77 3.23
CA ILE A 360 20.99 -11.05 2.70
C ILE A 360 19.65 -10.92 1.98
N ARG A 361 19.12 -9.70 1.83
CA ARG A 361 17.87 -9.47 1.13
C ARG A 361 17.98 -9.85 -0.34
N GLY A 362 16.98 -10.59 -0.85
CA GLY A 362 16.97 -11.08 -2.24
C GLY A 362 17.79 -12.35 -2.47
N GLN A 363 18.48 -12.87 -1.45
CA GLN A 363 19.12 -14.19 -1.50
C GLN A 363 18.09 -15.30 -1.29
N THR A 364 18.43 -16.53 -1.69
CA THR A 364 17.57 -17.71 -1.51
C THR A 364 17.32 -18.01 -0.02
N ALA A 365 16.21 -18.69 0.28
CA ALA A 365 15.89 -19.08 1.65
C ALA A 365 17.03 -19.85 2.33
N SER A 366 17.70 -20.75 1.61
CA SER A 366 18.82 -21.52 2.16
C SER A 366 20.05 -20.65 2.46
N GLU A 367 20.35 -19.66 1.62
CA GLU A 367 21.45 -18.72 1.85
C GLU A 367 21.16 -17.81 3.04
N ARG A 368 19.97 -17.27 3.11
CA ARG A 368 19.52 -16.46 4.25
C ARG A 368 19.57 -17.25 5.55
N GLN A 369 19.10 -18.48 5.57
CA GLN A 369 19.18 -19.35 6.75
C GLN A 369 20.63 -19.56 7.19
N ARG A 370 21.55 -19.90 6.27
CA ARG A 370 22.96 -20.09 6.59
C ARG A 370 23.61 -18.83 7.17
N ALA A 371 23.36 -17.67 6.56
CA ALA A 371 23.89 -16.41 7.07
C ALA A 371 23.33 -16.07 8.46
N ARG A 372 22.05 -16.29 8.71
CA ARG A 372 21.41 -16.08 10.01
C ARG A 372 21.94 -17.03 11.08
N GLN A 373 22.17 -18.30 10.75
CA GLN A 373 22.78 -19.26 11.69
C GLN A 373 24.17 -18.81 12.11
N THR A 374 24.97 -18.26 11.19
CA THR A 374 26.35 -17.87 11.46
C THR A 374 26.45 -16.49 12.10
N ARG A 375 25.66 -15.52 11.66
CA ARG A 375 25.81 -14.10 12.02
C ARG A 375 24.76 -13.63 13.03
N SER A 376 23.49 -14.01 12.84
CA SER A 376 22.37 -13.50 13.66
C SER A 376 22.17 -14.34 14.93
N ARG A 377 22.33 -15.66 14.88
CA ARG A 377 22.10 -16.57 16.03
C ARG A 377 22.92 -16.17 17.25
N PRO A 378 24.25 -15.93 17.17
CA PRO A 378 25.02 -15.51 18.34
C PRO A 378 24.49 -14.21 18.97
N LEU A 379 24.11 -13.22 18.15
CA LEU A 379 23.57 -11.95 18.62
C LEU A 379 22.22 -12.12 19.32
N VAL A 380 21.36 -13.00 18.79
CA VAL A 380 20.05 -13.30 19.39
C VAL A 380 20.21 -14.03 20.72
N GLU A 381 21.10 -15.01 20.82
CA GLU A 381 21.39 -15.75 22.06
C GLU A 381 21.97 -14.83 23.13
N GLU A 382 22.93 -13.98 22.76
CA GLU A 382 23.49 -12.96 23.65
C GLU A 382 22.42 -11.97 24.12
N MET A 383 21.52 -11.54 23.23
CA MET A 383 20.42 -10.65 23.58
C MET A 383 19.43 -11.30 24.55
N HIS A 384 19.11 -12.58 24.39
CA HIS A 384 18.26 -13.32 25.32
C HIS A 384 18.82 -13.33 26.73
N THR A 385 20.10 -13.69 26.84
CA THR A 385 20.84 -13.73 28.12
C THR A 385 20.86 -12.34 28.76
N TRP A 386 21.21 -11.33 27.97
CA TRP A 386 21.26 -9.93 28.43
C TRP A 386 19.89 -9.40 28.90
N LEU A 387 18.80 -9.70 28.19
CA LEU A 387 17.44 -9.32 28.60
C LEU A 387 17.04 -9.99 29.91
N SER A 388 17.35 -11.28 30.07
CA SER A 388 17.04 -12.06 31.27
C SER A 388 17.78 -11.53 32.50
N GLU A 389 19.08 -11.26 32.37
CA GLU A 389 19.90 -10.66 33.43
C GLU A 389 19.45 -9.23 33.79
N THR A 390 19.14 -8.43 32.76
CA THR A 390 18.63 -7.05 32.93
C THR A 390 17.35 -7.03 33.75
N LEU A 391 16.43 -7.95 33.48
CA LEU A 391 15.18 -8.07 34.25
C LEU A 391 15.41 -8.35 35.74
N GLY A 392 16.46 -9.11 36.10
CA GLY A 392 16.83 -9.37 37.50
C GLY A 392 17.38 -8.15 38.23
N ARG A 393 17.82 -7.11 37.50
CA ARG A 393 18.50 -5.92 38.04
C ARG A 393 17.65 -4.66 38.07
N ILE A 394 16.49 -4.65 37.38
CA ILE A 394 15.63 -3.47 37.27
C ILE A 394 14.29 -3.67 37.99
N SER A 395 13.65 -2.55 38.37
CA SER A 395 12.32 -2.61 38.97
C SER A 395 11.29 -3.28 38.01
N GLY A 396 10.62 -4.31 38.50
CA GLY A 396 9.63 -5.08 37.72
C GLY A 396 8.44 -4.26 37.19
N GLY A 397 8.13 -3.11 37.80
CA GLY A 397 7.10 -2.17 37.35
C GLY A 397 7.53 -1.20 36.26
N SER A 398 8.84 -1.10 35.98
CA SER A 398 9.40 -0.13 35.02
C SER A 398 8.95 -0.39 33.59
N ALA A 399 8.92 0.66 32.77
CA ALA A 399 8.62 0.55 31.35
C ALA A 399 9.62 -0.36 30.61
N LEU A 400 10.89 -0.29 31.00
CA LEU A 400 11.94 -1.17 30.46
C LEU A 400 11.69 -2.64 30.80
N ALA A 401 11.28 -2.96 32.03
CA ALA A 401 10.92 -4.33 32.41
C ALA A 401 9.72 -4.86 31.64
N LYS A 402 8.75 -3.99 31.34
CA LYS A 402 7.59 -4.35 30.50
C LYS A 402 8.02 -4.65 29.07
N ALA A 403 8.91 -3.83 28.48
CA ALA A 403 9.46 -4.05 27.13
C ALA A 403 10.26 -5.37 27.06
N SER A 404 11.13 -5.64 28.05
CA SER A 404 11.91 -6.87 28.13
C SER A 404 11.03 -8.11 28.29
N ARG A 405 10.01 -8.07 29.16
CA ARG A 405 9.03 -9.17 29.28
C ARG A 405 8.22 -9.39 28.02
N TYR A 406 7.87 -8.34 27.29
CA TYR A 406 7.22 -8.49 25.99
C TYR A 406 8.09 -9.28 25.02
N ALA A 407 9.38 -8.92 24.89
CA ALA A 407 10.33 -9.63 24.04
C ALA A 407 10.46 -11.11 24.45
N LEU A 408 10.71 -11.37 25.73
CA LEU A 408 10.91 -12.74 26.25
C LEU A 408 9.63 -13.58 26.14
N LYS A 409 8.44 -13.00 26.35
CA LYS A 409 7.15 -13.70 26.16
C LYS A 409 6.96 -14.19 24.72
N HIS A 410 7.43 -13.40 23.75
CA HIS A 410 7.28 -13.71 22.32
C HIS A 410 8.53 -14.37 21.72
N TRP A 411 9.50 -14.75 22.56
CA TRP A 411 10.84 -15.15 22.11
C TRP A 411 10.83 -16.31 21.14
N SER A 412 10.04 -17.35 21.40
CA SER A 412 9.95 -18.54 20.52
C SER A 412 9.56 -18.18 19.09
N GLY A 413 8.62 -17.25 18.90
CA GLY A 413 8.23 -16.80 17.57
C GLY A 413 9.19 -15.73 16.98
N LEU A 414 9.88 -14.95 17.84
CA LEU A 414 10.86 -13.98 17.38
C LEU A 414 12.12 -14.64 16.80
N VAL A 415 12.47 -15.86 17.23
CA VAL A 415 13.68 -16.56 16.79
C VAL A 415 13.48 -17.49 15.60
N LEU A 416 12.24 -17.73 15.18
CA LEU A 416 11.94 -18.63 14.06
C LEU A 416 12.63 -18.23 12.74
N PHE A 417 12.87 -16.94 12.53
CA PHE A 417 13.56 -16.46 11.33
C PHE A 417 15.00 -17.02 11.22
N LEU A 418 15.61 -17.43 12.31
CA LEU A 418 16.93 -18.05 12.30
C LEU A 418 16.92 -19.41 11.59
N ASP A 419 15.83 -20.15 11.75
CA ASP A 419 15.72 -21.54 11.27
C ASP A 419 14.98 -21.66 9.94
N ASP A 420 14.29 -20.60 9.50
CA ASP A 420 13.62 -20.55 8.22
C ASP A 420 13.96 -19.27 7.43
N GLY A 421 14.69 -19.42 6.33
CA GLY A 421 15.13 -18.31 5.49
C GLY A 421 13.99 -17.59 4.76
N ARG A 422 12.77 -18.14 4.74
CA ARG A 422 11.59 -17.51 4.14
C ARG A 422 11.02 -16.41 5.02
N LEU A 423 11.24 -16.45 6.34
CA LEU A 423 10.74 -15.46 7.28
C LEU A 423 11.46 -14.12 7.12
N GLU A 424 10.75 -13.03 7.34
CA GLU A 424 11.29 -11.69 7.50
C GLU A 424 11.51 -11.39 9.00
N LEU A 425 12.32 -10.38 9.29
CA LEU A 425 12.54 -9.93 10.67
C LEU A 425 11.31 -9.16 11.19
N ASP A 426 10.53 -8.58 10.30
CA ASP A 426 9.37 -7.75 10.62
C ASP A 426 8.15 -8.03 9.73
N THR A 427 7.04 -7.32 10.02
CA THR A 427 5.78 -7.38 9.30
C THR A 427 5.55 -6.18 8.38
N ASN A 428 6.59 -5.45 8.00
CA ASN A 428 6.49 -4.24 7.19
C ASN A 428 5.74 -4.43 5.85
N THR A 429 5.70 -5.66 5.34
CA THR A 429 4.94 -5.98 4.12
C THR A 429 3.45 -5.73 4.31
N VAL A 430 2.87 -6.22 5.40
CA VAL A 430 1.44 -6.03 5.68
C VAL A 430 1.16 -4.61 6.20
N GLU A 431 2.08 -4.00 6.93
CA GLU A 431 1.94 -2.62 7.40
C GLU A 431 1.87 -1.64 6.21
N ARG A 432 2.74 -1.82 5.20
CA ARG A 432 2.67 -1.04 3.95
C ARG A 432 1.35 -1.26 3.19
N ALA A 433 0.82 -2.49 3.23
CA ALA A 433 -0.48 -2.79 2.62
C ALA A 433 -1.64 -2.09 3.35
N ILE A 434 -1.57 -1.95 4.67
CA ILE A 434 -2.59 -1.26 5.49
C ILE A 434 -2.57 0.26 5.29
N ARG A 435 -1.43 0.85 4.96
CA ARG A 435 -1.26 2.31 4.85
C ARG A 435 -2.29 3.01 3.94
N PRO A 436 -2.63 2.52 2.72
CA PRO A 436 -3.66 3.14 1.88
C PRO A 436 -5.04 3.18 2.55
N ILE A 437 -5.37 2.17 3.35
CA ILE A 437 -6.64 2.13 4.10
C ILE A 437 -6.69 3.27 5.12
N THR A 438 -5.59 3.47 5.86
CA THR A 438 -5.52 4.52 6.89
C THR A 438 -5.55 5.92 6.30
N LEU A 439 -4.94 6.12 5.13
CA LEU A 439 -5.03 7.38 4.40
C LEU A 439 -6.46 7.63 3.89
N GLY A 440 -7.13 6.59 3.37
CA GLY A 440 -8.52 6.66 2.90
C GLY A 440 -9.49 7.09 4.00
N ARG A 441 -9.29 6.62 5.25
CA ARG A 441 -10.11 6.99 6.41
C ARG A 441 -10.08 8.49 6.72
N LYS A 442 -8.96 9.16 6.48
CA LYS A 442 -8.85 10.62 6.69
C LYS A 442 -9.76 11.42 5.74
N ASN A 443 -10.14 10.86 4.61
CA ASN A 443 -11.02 11.49 3.63
C ASN A 443 -12.47 10.97 3.70
N ALA A 444 -12.65 9.65 3.84
CA ALA A 444 -13.96 9.01 3.85
C ALA A 444 -14.61 8.92 5.24
N LEU A 445 -13.87 9.15 6.32
CA LEU A 445 -14.26 9.16 7.72
C LEU A 445 -14.84 7.83 8.24
N PHE A 446 -15.81 7.23 7.55
CA PHE A 446 -16.45 5.96 7.92
C PHE A 446 -17.07 5.25 6.71
N ALA A 447 -17.27 3.95 6.83
CA ALA A 447 -18.13 3.18 5.93
C ALA A 447 -19.61 3.34 6.34
N GLY A 448 -20.51 3.47 5.37
CA GLY A 448 -21.94 3.72 5.64
C GLY A 448 -22.67 2.55 6.30
N ALA A 449 -22.15 1.33 6.18
CA ALA A 449 -22.68 0.09 6.76
C ALA A 449 -21.59 -1.00 6.72
N ASP A 450 -21.86 -2.16 7.32
CA ASP A 450 -20.98 -3.34 7.26
C ASP A 450 -20.75 -3.82 5.80
N SER A 451 -21.75 -3.69 4.93
CA SER A 451 -21.57 -3.93 3.50
C SER A 451 -20.53 -3.00 2.88
N GLY A 452 -20.50 -1.72 3.29
CA GLY A 452 -19.46 -0.77 2.86
C GLY A 452 -18.06 -1.18 3.32
N GLY A 453 -17.93 -1.79 4.49
CA GLY A 453 -16.69 -2.39 4.99
C GLY A 453 -16.25 -3.58 4.12
N ARG A 454 -17.17 -4.48 3.76
CA ARG A 454 -16.91 -5.61 2.84
C ARG A 454 -16.51 -5.12 1.45
N HIS A 455 -17.22 -4.11 0.91
CA HIS A 455 -16.86 -3.51 -0.38
C HIS A 455 -15.46 -2.91 -0.37
N TRP A 456 -15.08 -2.26 0.75
CA TRP A 456 -13.73 -1.72 0.90
C TRP A 456 -12.69 -2.84 0.86
N ALA A 457 -12.92 -3.94 1.59
CA ALA A 457 -12.03 -5.09 1.59
C ALA A 457 -11.81 -5.66 0.19
N ILE A 458 -12.90 -5.91 -0.56
CA ILE A 458 -12.85 -6.44 -1.93
C ILE A 458 -12.03 -5.51 -2.84
N VAL A 459 -12.41 -4.25 -2.94
CA VAL A 459 -11.81 -3.33 -3.91
C VAL A 459 -10.35 -3.00 -3.53
N ALA A 460 -10.05 -2.85 -2.24
CA ALA A 460 -8.68 -2.63 -1.78
C ALA A 460 -7.77 -3.82 -2.10
N SER A 461 -8.24 -5.06 -1.95
CA SER A 461 -7.49 -6.27 -2.32
C SER A 461 -7.08 -6.25 -3.79
N LEU A 462 -8.05 -5.97 -4.65
CA LEU A 462 -7.85 -5.91 -6.10
C LEU A 462 -6.85 -4.82 -6.49
N ILE A 463 -7.06 -3.60 -6.02
CA ILE A 463 -6.21 -2.45 -6.35
C ILE A 463 -4.78 -2.63 -5.83
N GLN A 464 -4.64 -3.04 -4.57
CA GLN A 464 -3.30 -3.18 -3.98
C GLN A 464 -2.52 -4.33 -4.63
N THR A 465 -3.19 -5.45 -4.93
CA THR A 465 -2.55 -6.56 -5.64
C THR A 465 -2.11 -6.16 -7.05
N ALA A 466 -2.94 -5.41 -7.80
CA ALA A 466 -2.55 -4.88 -9.10
C ALA A 466 -1.28 -4.00 -9.00
N LYS A 467 -1.26 -3.06 -8.05
CA LYS A 467 -0.11 -2.17 -7.81
C LYS A 467 1.16 -2.93 -7.41
N LEU A 468 1.05 -3.99 -6.61
CA LEU A 468 2.19 -4.81 -6.20
C LEU A 468 2.83 -5.58 -7.36
N ASN A 469 2.07 -5.79 -8.44
CA ASN A 469 2.49 -6.45 -9.67
C ASN A 469 2.73 -5.47 -10.84
N ASP A 470 2.88 -4.17 -10.56
CA ASP A 470 3.13 -3.11 -11.55
C ASP A 470 2.06 -3.02 -12.66
N VAL A 471 0.83 -3.46 -12.34
CA VAL A 471 -0.33 -3.41 -13.24
C VAL A 471 -1.14 -2.14 -12.95
N GLU A 472 -1.45 -1.37 -14.01
CA GLU A 472 -2.26 -0.17 -13.90
C GLU A 472 -3.72 -0.55 -13.51
N PRO A 473 -4.20 -0.12 -12.32
CA PRO A 473 -5.43 -0.67 -11.76
C PRO A 473 -6.70 -0.29 -12.53
N LEU A 474 -6.77 0.89 -13.16
CA LEU A 474 -7.96 1.33 -13.88
C LEU A 474 -8.18 0.53 -15.17
N ALA A 475 -7.13 0.37 -15.97
CA ALA A 475 -7.19 -0.41 -17.22
C ALA A 475 -7.50 -1.87 -16.91
N TRP A 476 -6.84 -2.43 -15.90
CA TRP A 476 -7.06 -3.80 -15.45
C TRP A 476 -8.49 -4.03 -14.94
N LEU A 477 -9.01 -3.21 -14.02
CA LEU A 477 -10.37 -3.35 -13.48
C LEU A 477 -11.42 -3.15 -14.55
N THR A 478 -11.18 -2.28 -15.53
CA THR A 478 -12.09 -2.08 -16.65
C THR A 478 -12.23 -3.38 -17.46
N ASP A 479 -11.12 -3.98 -17.89
CA ASP A 479 -11.14 -5.22 -18.65
C ASP A 479 -11.67 -6.41 -17.84
N VAL A 480 -11.32 -6.49 -16.54
CA VAL A 480 -11.86 -7.50 -15.61
C VAL A 480 -13.39 -7.40 -15.54
N LEU A 481 -13.95 -6.22 -15.32
CA LEU A 481 -15.39 -6.03 -15.27
C LEU A 481 -16.04 -6.35 -16.62
N GLU A 482 -15.46 -5.91 -17.75
CA GLU A 482 -15.96 -6.23 -19.08
C GLU A 482 -15.98 -7.74 -19.35
N ARG A 483 -14.95 -8.47 -18.96
CA ARG A 483 -14.85 -9.92 -19.17
C ARG A 483 -15.82 -10.70 -18.29
N ILE A 484 -15.96 -10.32 -17.02
CA ILE A 484 -16.86 -11.00 -16.09
C ILE A 484 -18.31 -10.72 -16.44
N VAL A 485 -18.69 -9.44 -16.61
CA VAL A 485 -20.07 -9.03 -16.90
C VAL A 485 -20.56 -9.60 -18.24
N SER A 486 -19.71 -9.60 -19.27
CA SER A 486 -20.06 -10.17 -20.58
C SER A 486 -20.06 -11.71 -20.62
N GLY A 487 -19.64 -12.38 -19.54
CA GLY A 487 -19.50 -13.83 -19.51
C GLY A 487 -18.35 -14.39 -20.36
N ARG A 488 -17.47 -13.52 -20.90
CA ARG A 488 -16.26 -13.94 -21.66
C ARG A 488 -15.30 -14.76 -20.79
N THR A 489 -15.18 -14.41 -19.51
CA THR A 489 -14.45 -15.20 -18.53
C THR A 489 -15.43 -15.86 -17.57
N LYS A 490 -15.41 -17.17 -17.54
CA LYS A 490 -16.27 -17.99 -16.66
C LYS A 490 -15.67 -18.08 -15.26
N GLN A 491 -16.51 -18.42 -14.28
CA GLN A 491 -16.12 -18.51 -12.86
C GLN A 491 -14.94 -19.47 -12.61
N ASN A 492 -14.81 -20.54 -13.38
CA ASN A 492 -13.71 -21.51 -13.27
C ASN A 492 -12.40 -21.07 -13.94
N ALA A 493 -12.36 -19.89 -14.55
CA ALA A 493 -11.20 -19.32 -15.23
C ALA A 493 -10.83 -17.91 -14.69
N LEU A 494 -11.29 -17.57 -13.48
CA LEU A 494 -11.01 -16.25 -12.85
C LEU A 494 -9.53 -16.04 -12.52
N ASP A 495 -8.78 -17.11 -12.35
CA ASP A 495 -7.33 -17.07 -12.18
C ASP A 495 -6.63 -16.38 -13.36
N THR A 496 -7.17 -16.49 -14.58
CA THR A 496 -6.65 -15.81 -15.77
C THR A 496 -6.77 -14.28 -15.69
N LEU A 497 -7.63 -13.77 -14.81
CA LEU A 497 -7.82 -12.34 -14.57
C LEU A 497 -6.96 -11.79 -13.45
N LEU A 498 -6.22 -12.64 -12.71
CA LEU A 498 -5.27 -12.15 -11.71
C LEU A 498 -4.24 -11.21 -12.36
N PRO A 499 -3.79 -10.15 -11.69
CA PRO A 499 -3.01 -9.08 -12.31
C PRO A 499 -1.81 -9.58 -13.13
N TRP A 500 -1.05 -10.52 -12.62
CA TRP A 500 0.13 -11.08 -13.29
C TRP A 500 -0.22 -11.92 -14.53
N ASN A 501 -1.31 -12.68 -14.49
CA ASN A 501 -1.77 -13.47 -15.64
C ASN A 501 -2.36 -12.55 -16.73
N TRP A 502 -3.10 -11.52 -16.31
CA TRP A 502 -3.62 -10.51 -17.21
C TRP A 502 -2.51 -9.73 -17.91
N ALA A 503 -1.47 -9.31 -17.16
CA ALA A 503 -0.31 -8.61 -17.74
C ALA A 503 0.39 -9.47 -18.79
N ALA A 504 0.66 -10.74 -18.49
CA ALA A 504 1.26 -11.68 -19.42
C ALA A 504 0.42 -11.89 -20.70
N GLN A 505 -0.92 -11.93 -20.56
CA GLN A 505 -1.82 -12.00 -21.74
C GLN A 505 -1.71 -10.72 -22.59
N LYS A 506 -1.67 -9.54 -21.96
CA LYS A 506 -1.55 -8.27 -22.69
C LYS A 506 -0.20 -8.14 -23.42
N GLU A 507 0.87 -8.56 -22.80
CA GLU A 507 2.19 -8.61 -23.46
C GLU A 507 2.20 -9.55 -24.68
N ALA A 508 1.57 -10.73 -24.57
CA ALA A 508 1.44 -11.65 -25.68
C ALA A 508 0.58 -11.07 -26.82
N GLU A 509 -0.57 -10.45 -26.50
CA GLU A 509 -1.43 -9.78 -27.49
C GLU A 509 -0.67 -8.66 -28.23
N MET A 510 0.17 -7.90 -27.56
CA MET A 510 0.99 -6.83 -28.17
C MET A 510 2.09 -7.38 -29.06
N ALA A 511 2.71 -8.50 -28.68
CA ALA A 511 3.75 -9.16 -29.48
C ALA A 511 3.21 -9.75 -30.79
N ASP A 512 1.95 -10.24 -30.79
CA ASP A 512 1.29 -10.78 -31.99
C ASP A 512 0.82 -9.70 -32.99
N THR A 513 0.71 -8.45 -32.55
CA THR A 513 0.20 -7.33 -33.37
C THR A 513 1.31 -6.42 -33.90
N GLY A 514 2.57 -6.62 -33.52
CA GLY A 514 3.74 -5.85 -33.98
C GLY A 514 4.57 -6.63 -34.99
#